data_85daf32d0f8f0b479930e56c82ba1c2a
#
_entry.id   85daf32d0f8f0b479930e56c82ba1c2a
#
_cell.length_a   1.000
_cell.length_b   1.000
_cell.length_c   1.000
_cell.angle_alpha   90.00
_cell.angle_beta   90.00
_cell.angle_gamma   90.00
#
_symmetry.space_group_name_H-M   'P 1'
#
loop_
_entity.id
_entity.type
_entity.pdbx_description
1 polymer ?
#
loop_
_entity_poly.entity_id
_entity_poly.type
_entity_poly.pdbx_seq_one_letter_code
_entity_poly.pdbx_strand_id
1 'polypeptide(L)'
;MGMGNLARMAQQMQAGIERVQAELAAATVEGTAGGGAVRVVVTGKQEMVSVAIDPEVAEGGDVELLQDLIVAATNDALRGARELAEQKLGAVTGGMRIPGMG
;
A
#
# COMPACT_ATOMS: atom_id res chain seq x y z
N MET A 1 -24.58 31.16 3.53
CA MET A 1 -23.79 30.15 2.87
C MET A 1 -24.68 29.31 1.99
N GLY A 2 -24.47 29.39 0.71
CA GLY A 2 -25.30 28.69 -0.23
C GLY A 2 -24.78 27.31 -0.58
N MET A 3 -25.57 26.61 -1.39
CA MET A 3 -25.22 25.29 -1.91
C MET A 3 -23.93 25.30 -2.74
N GLY A 4 -23.51 26.46 -3.26
CA GLY A 4 -22.30 26.61 -4.02
C GLY A 4 -21.01 26.26 -3.25
N ASN A 5 -20.97 26.56 -1.94
CA ASN A 5 -19.83 26.22 -1.11
C ASN A 5 -19.73 24.70 -0.88
N LEU A 6 -20.86 24.05 -0.66
CA LEU A 6 -20.89 22.60 -0.50
C LEU A 6 -20.48 21.89 -1.77
N ALA A 7 -20.95 22.36 -2.91
CA ALA A 7 -20.58 21.80 -4.21
C ALA A 7 -19.07 21.95 -4.47
N ARG A 8 -18.50 23.11 -4.13
CA ARG A 8 -17.06 23.36 -4.29
C ARG A 8 -16.24 22.46 -3.39
N MET A 9 -16.65 22.30 -2.13
CA MET A 9 -15.98 21.41 -1.19
C MET A 9 -16.00 19.97 -1.69
N ALA A 10 -17.15 19.52 -2.20
CA ALA A 10 -17.28 18.18 -2.75
C ALA A 10 -16.37 17.97 -3.96
N GLN A 11 -16.27 18.97 -4.84
CA GLN A 11 -15.37 18.90 -6.00
C GLN A 11 -13.91 18.86 -5.57
N GLN A 12 -13.54 19.66 -4.59
CA GLN A 12 -12.15 19.66 -4.08
C GLN A 12 -11.80 18.33 -3.43
N MET A 13 -12.71 17.73 -2.69
CA MET A 13 -12.49 16.42 -2.07
C MET A 13 -12.35 15.35 -3.15
N GLN A 14 -13.21 15.37 -4.15
CA GLN A 14 -13.14 14.42 -5.25
C GLN A 14 -11.84 14.54 -6.02
N ALA A 15 -11.41 15.77 -6.32
CA ALA A 15 -10.14 16.02 -6.98
C ALA A 15 -8.95 15.52 -6.13
N GLY A 16 -9.02 15.71 -4.82
CA GLY A 16 -8.02 15.22 -3.89
C GLY A 16 -7.95 13.69 -3.86
N ILE A 17 -9.09 13.03 -3.85
CA ILE A 17 -9.16 11.57 -3.88
C ILE A 17 -8.57 11.04 -5.20
N GLU A 18 -8.92 11.65 -6.33
CA GLU A 18 -8.38 11.25 -7.64
C GLU A 18 -6.87 11.42 -7.69
N ARG A 19 -6.35 12.53 -7.13
CA ARG A 19 -4.92 12.76 -7.05
C ARG A 19 -4.23 11.68 -6.20
N VAL A 20 -4.81 11.33 -5.05
CA VAL A 20 -4.27 10.29 -4.18
C VAL A 20 -4.27 8.94 -4.88
N GLN A 21 -5.34 8.62 -5.61
CA GLN A 21 -5.39 7.36 -6.36
C GLN A 21 -4.26 7.28 -7.39
N ALA A 22 -3.99 8.39 -8.09
CA ALA A 22 -2.88 8.45 -9.04
C ALA A 22 -1.52 8.32 -8.35
N GLU A 23 -1.34 8.98 -7.20
CA GLU A 23 -0.12 8.87 -6.42
C GLU A 23 0.11 7.45 -5.92
N LEU A 24 -0.95 6.78 -5.44
CA LEU A 24 -0.86 5.40 -4.97
C LEU A 24 -0.51 4.43 -6.09
N ALA A 25 -1.07 4.66 -7.28
CA ALA A 25 -0.76 3.82 -8.43
C ALA A 25 0.73 3.91 -8.82
N ALA A 26 1.34 5.08 -8.62
CA ALA A 26 2.74 5.33 -8.95
C ALA A 26 3.70 5.01 -7.79
N ALA A 27 3.20 4.95 -6.56
CA ALA A 27 4.03 4.68 -5.38
C ALA A 27 4.36 3.19 -5.30
N THR A 28 5.53 2.89 -4.72
CA THR A 28 5.93 1.51 -4.46
C THR A 28 6.23 1.33 -2.97
N VAL A 29 5.93 0.13 -2.48
CA VAL A 29 6.16 -0.25 -1.09
C VAL A 29 6.88 -1.58 -1.10
N GLU A 30 7.94 -1.69 -0.32
CA GLU A 30 8.71 -2.92 -0.19
C GLU A 30 8.34 -3.65 1.10
N GLY A 31 8.16 -4.96 0.98
CA GLY A 31 8.04 -5.85 2.14
C GLY A 31 9.15 -6.87 2.10
N THR A 32 9.60 -7.31 3.27
CA THR A 32 10.70 -8.26 3.38
C THR A 32 10.38 -9.37 4.38
N ALA A 33 11.08 -10.48 4.23
CA ALA A 33 11.05 -11.59 5.18
C ALA A 33 12.39 -12.29 5.21
N GLY A 34 12.66 -12.99 6.31
CA GLY A 34 13.90 -13.75 6.47
C GLY A 34 15.15 -12.88 6.49
N GLY A 35 15.08 -11.69 7.13
CA GLY A 35 16.21 -10.78 7.18
C GLY A 35 16.57 -10.16 5.82
N GLY A 36 15.60 -10.04 4.94
CA GLY A 36 15.79 -9.51 3.60
C GLY A 36 16.07 -10.57 2.54
N ALA A 37 15.98 -11.84 2.91
CA ALA A 37 16.19 -12.95 1.97
C ALA A 37 15.15 -12.96 0.85
N VAL A 38 13.93 -12.52 1.15
CA VAL A 38 12.88 -12.34 0.17
C VAL A 38 12.37 -10.90 0.27
N ARG A 39 12.28 -10.24 -0.86
CA ARG A 39 11.78 -8.86 -0.96
C ARG A 39 10.67 -8.81 -1.99
N VAL A 40 9.56 -8.22 -1.60
CA VAL A 40 8.40 -8.05 -2.48
C VAL A 40 8.13 -6.56 -2.62
N VAL A 41 7.92 -6.12 -3.85
CA VAL A 41 7.52 -4.74 -4.14
C VAL A 41 6.09 -4.75 -4.66
N VAL A 42 5.26 -3.90 -4.08
CA VAL A 42 3.88 -3.71 -4.52
C VAL A 42 3.65 -2.22 -4.78
N THR A 43 2.62 -1.91 -5.56
CA THR A 43 2.16 -0.52 -5.68
C THR A 43 1.33 -0.12 -4.47
N GLY A 44 1.12 1.18 -4.30
CA GLY A 44 0.21 1.68 -3.28
C GLY A 44 -1.23 1.20 -3.47
N LYS A 45 -1.57 0.68 -4.64
CA LYS A 45 -2.86 0.07 -4.95
C LYS A 45 -2.87 -1.45 -4.76
N GLN A 46 -1.86 -1.97 -4.09
CA GLN A 46 -1.76 -3.39 -3.72
C GLN A 46 -1.60 -4.33 -4.91
N GLU A 47 -0.93 -3.86 -5.96
CA GLU A 47 -0.55 -4.70 -7.09
C GLU A 47 0.92 -5.08 -6.94
N MET A 48 1.23 -6.36 -7.16
CA MET A 48 2.61 -6.84 -7.07
C MET A 48 3.40 -6.40 -8.29
N VAL A 49 4.60 -5.86 -8.04
CA VAL A 49 5.53 -5.41 -9.08
C VAL A 49 6.65 -6.43 -9.28
N SER A 50 7.23 -6.90 -8.17
CA SER A 50 8.38 -7.80 -8.25
C SER A 50 8.54 -8.63 -6.98
N VAL A 51 9.22 -9.74 -7.13
CA VAL A 51 9.69 -10.58 -6.02
C VAL A 51 11.17 -10.84 -6.27
N ALA A 52 12.01 -10.52 -5.30
CA ALA A 52 13.44 -10.81 -5.34
C ALA A 52 13.74 -11.85 -4.25
N ILE A 53 14.44 -12.89 -4.63
CA ILE A 53 14.78 -14.00 -3.73
C ILE A 53 16.30 -14.12 -3.70
N ASP A 54 16.87 -14.16 -2.49
CA ASP A 54 18.29 -14.41 -2.31
C ASP A 54 18.63 -15.78 -2.92
N PRO A 55 19.65 -15.86 -3.78
CA PRO A 55 20.04 -17.13 -4.39
C PRO A 55 20.33 -18.23 -3.38
N GLU A 56 20.88 -17.91 -2.22
CA GLU A 56 21.17 -18.90 -1.17
C GLU A 56 19.90 -19.59 -0.68
N VAL A 57 18.80 -18.83 -0.58
CA VAL A 57 17.51 -19.40 -0.18
C VAL A 57 16.94 -20.30 -1.28
N ALA A 58 17.03 -19.84 -2.51
CA ALA A 58 16.54 -20.62 -3.66
C ALA A 58 17.35 -21.91 -3.84
N GLU A 59 18.67 -21.84 -3.67
CA GLU A 59 19.57 -22.98 -3.84
C GLU A 59 19.53 -23.94 -2.67
N GLY A 60 19.05 -23.50 -1.51
CA GLY A 60 18.97 -24.34 -0.31
C GLY A 60 18.00 -25.50 -0.43
N GLY A 61 17.11 -25.49 -1.42
CA GLY A 61 16.21 -26.59 -1.71
C GLY A 61 15.03 -26.76 -0.76
N ASP A 62 14.86 -25.89 0.22
CA ASP A 62 13.73 -25.92 1.13
C ASP A 62 12.57 -25.11 0.54
N VAL A 63 11.73 -25.76 -0.22
CA VAL A 63 10.62 -25.12 -0.91
C VAL A 63 9.57 -24.60 0.06
N GLU A 64 9.29 -25.31 1.14
CA GLU A 64 8.34 -24.85 2.15
C GLU A 64 8.79 -23.56 2.82
N LEU A 65 10.08 -23.48 3.17
CA LEU A 65 10.64 -22.26 3.72
C LEU A 65 10.50 -21.10 2.76
N LEU A 66 10.82 -21.33 1.47
CA LEU A 66 10.71 -20.30 0.45
C LEU A 66 9.27 -19.82 0.30
N GLN A 67 8.31 -20.73 0.29
CA GLN A 67 6.89 -20.40 0.21
C GLN A 67 6.46 -19.52 1.38
N ASP A 68 6.87 -19.90 2.60
CA ASP A 68 6.52 -19.13 3.80
C ASP A 68 7.13 -17.74 3.79
N LEU A 69 8.37 -17.62 3.31
CA LEU A 69 9.03 -16.32 3.21
C LEU A 69 8.35 -15.41 2.17
N ILE A 70 7.93 -15.97 1.06
CA ILE A 70 7.21 -15.20 0.02
C ILE A 70 5.88 -14.69 0.58
N VAL A 71 5.13 -15.53 1.28
CA VAL A 71 3.87 -15.13 1.90
C VAL A 71 4.10 -14.01 2.93
N ALA A 72 5.09 -14.17 3.78
CA ALA A 72 5.40 -13.18 4.81
C ALA A 72 5.84 -11.84 4.21
N ALA A 73 6.72 -11.86 3.22
CA ALA A 73 7.19 -10.64 2.55
C ALA A 73 6.05 -9.94 1.79
N THR A 74 5.20 -10.72 1.14
CA THR A 74 4.04 -10.19 0.41
C THR A 74 3.07 -9.51 1.37
N ASN A 75 2.75 -10.15 2.49
CA ASN A 75 1.84 -9.57 3.47
C ASN A 75 2.44 -8.33 4.13
N ASP A 76 3.73 -8.31 4.34
CA ASP A 76 4.43 -7.13 4.85
C ASP A 76 4.29 -5.95 3.88
N ALA A 77 4.53 -6.18 2.59
CA ALA A 77 4.39 -5.16 1.56
C ALA A 77 2.94 -4.66 1.44
N LEU A 78 1.98 -5.57 1.45
CA LEU A 78 0.56 -5.20 1.36
C LEU A 78 0.09 -4.39 2.56
N ARG A 79 0.59 -4.72 3.75
CA ARG A 79 0.30 -3.94 4.96
C ARG A 79 0.83 -2.52 4.82
N GLY A 80 2.06 -2.37 4.35
CA GLY A 80 2.65 -1.06 4.10
C GLY A 80 1.88 -0.26 3.06
N ALA A 81 1.39 -0.92 2.01
CA ALA A 81 0.57 -0.26 0.99
C ALA A 81 -0.75 0.25 1.57
N ARG A 82 -1.39 -0.54 2.43
CA ARG A 82 -2.63 -0.11 3.09
C ARG A 82 -2.39 1.08 4.01
N GLU A 83 -1.30 1.07 4.77
CA GLU A 83 -0.94 2.18 5.64
C GLU A 83 -0.67 3.45 4.84
N LEU A 84 0.02 3.34 3.73
CA LEU A 84 0.27 4.47 2.84
C LEU A 84 -1.04 5.05 2.29
N ALA A 85 -1.97 4.19 1.87
CA ALA A 85 -3.26 4.63 1.39
C ALA A 85 -4.06 5.36 2.48
N GLU A 86 -4.06 4.84 3.69
CA GLU A 86 -4.74 5.47 4.82
C GLU A 86 -4.16 6.85 5.12
N GLN A 87 -2.84 6.99 5.10
CA GLN A 87 -2.19 8.27 5.35
C GLN A 87 -2.56 9.30 4.28
N LYS A 88 -2.50 8.91 3.01
CA LYS A 88 -2.77 9.83 1.92
C LYS A 88 -4.23 10.23 1.84
N LEU A 89 -5.15 9.29 2.05
CA LEU A 89 -6.58 9.57 2.07
C LEU A 89 -6.97 10.38 3.30
N GLY A 90 -6.34 10.11 4.44
CA GLY A 90 -6.57 10.88 5.66
C GLY A 90 -6.19 12.35 5.50
N ALA A 91 -5.12 12.63 4.75
CA ALA A 91 -4.72 14.01 4.47
C ALA A 91 -5.76 14.75 3.63
N VAL A 92 -6.40 14.06 2.67
CA VAL A 92 -7.46 14.64 1.83
C VAL A 92 -8.72 14.94 2.64
N THR A 93 -9.07 14.05 3.57
CA THR A 93 -10.28 14.21 4.39
C THR A 93 -10.07 15.14 5.58
N GLY A 94 -8.88 15.74 5.71
CA GLY A 94 -8.58 16.66 6.80
C GLY A 94 -8.59 16.04 8.17
N GLY A 95 -8.32 14.74 8.26
CA GLY A 95 -8.32 14.02 9.51
C GLY A 95 -9.70 13.64 10.02
N MET A 96 -10.74 13.80 9.21
CA MET A 96 -12.08 13.35 9.59
C MET A 96 -12.09 11.84 9.75
N ARG A 97 -12.48 11.39 10.94
CA ARG A 97 -12.62 9.98 11.21
C ARG A 97 -13.99 9.50 10.80
N ILE A 98 -14.03 8.41 10.08
CA ILE A 98 -15.27 7.75 9.76
C ILE A 98 -15.68 6.92 10.99
N PRO A 99 -16.88 7.08 11.52
CA PRO A 99 -17.31 6.28 12.65
C PRO A 99 -17.18 4.78 12.36
N GLY A 100 -16.60 4.05 13.30
CA GLY A 100 -16.38 2.62 13.15
C GLY A 100 -15.04 2.21 12.59
N MET A 101 -14.23 3.16 12.17
CA MET A 101 -12.87 2.89 11.65
C MET A 101 -11.79 3.26 12.66
N GLY A 102 -12.10 3.13 13.83
CA GLY A 102 -11.21 3.35 14.91
C GLY A 102 -10.06 3.41 15.25
#